data_c79ee73ea1b5f9a45830fbb8994646d8
#
_entry.id   c79ee73ea1b5f9a45830fbb8994646d8
#
_cell.length_a   1.000
_cell.length_b   1.000
_cell.length_c   1.000
_cell.angle_alpha   90.00
_cell.angle_beta   90.00
_cell.angle_gamma   90.00
#
_symmetry.space_group_name_H-M   'P 1'
#
loop_
_entity.id
_entity.type
_entity.pdbx_description
1 polymer ?
#
loop_
_entity_poly.entity_id
_entity_poly.type
_entity_poly.pdbx_seq_one_letter_code
_entity_poly.pdbx_strand_id
1 'polypeptide(L)'
;MAKPIVAIVGRPNVGKSTIFNKLTGQRIAIVEDTPGVTRDRIFSDCEWSGHKFLLVDTGGIEPHIDDGLLLHMRQQAQIAIDSADCIIMVADLRAGVTPQDREIAGMLMRSGKPVVLAVNKCDAVGEPPMELYDFYGLGLGDLVPVSGVHGHGTGDLLDAVCAHLQFEEEDEEEDDRIPVAVIGRPNVGKSSLINRILGEERLIVANEAGTTRDAIDTEVENRYGKFIFTDTAGLRKKGKVESGVERFSVLRSLAAVERSRVCVIMIDATVGFTEQDSKVAGYAHEQGKACIIAVNKWDAVEKDSYTMDRMRKELEESFSFMSYAPILFISAKTGQRLDKLFETIHYVDVQNGTRIPTGALNEMLARATARVQPPSDKGKRLKIFYITQSSTRPPTFVCFVNQRALFHFSYQRYIENQIRENFGLTGTPIRMLVREHGDGSAR
;
A
#
# COMPACT_ATOMS: atom_id res chain seq x y z
N MET A 1 -7.64 6.22 6.69
CA MET A 1 -8.60 6.01 5.59
C MET A 1 -7.92 5.32 4.42
N ALA A 2 -8.61 4.42 3.74
CA ALA A 2 -8.09 3.78 2.53
C ALA A 2 -8.11 4.78 1.38
N LYS A 3 -7.00 4.91 0.65
CA LYS A 3 -6.96 5.70 -0.57
C LYS A 3 -7.72 4.96 -1.67
N PRO A 4 -8.58 5.63 -2.45
CA PRO A 4 -9.17 5.01 -3.63
C PRO A 4 -8.10 4.50 -4.59
N ILE A 5 -8.40 3.41 -5.29
CA ILE A 5 -7.48 2.77 -6.25
C ILE A 5 -7.95 3.05 -7.67
N VAL A 6 -7.04 3.57 -8.49
CA VAL A 6 -7.25 3.83 -9.91
C VAL A 6 -6.35 2.93 -10.74
N ALA A 7 -6.92 2.07 -11.58
CA ALA A 7 -6.15 1.17 -12.43
C ALA A 7 -6.11 1.65 -13.88
N ILE A 8 -4.93 1.58 -14.50
CA ILE A 8 -4.74 1.89 -15.93
C ILE A 8 -4.76 0.58 -16.72
N VAL A 9 -5.68 0.47 -17.68
CA VAL A 9 -5.82 -0.69 -18.58
C VAL A 9 -5.78 -0.26 -20.04
N GLY A 10 -5.55 -1.19 -20.94
CA GLY A 10 -5.53 -0.98 -22.39
C GLY A 10 -4.56 -1.95 -23.06
N ARG A 11 -4.64 -2.06 -24.38
CA ARG A 11 -3.75 -2.93 -25.17
C ARG A 11 -2.26 -2.54 -25.04
N PRO A 12 -1.31 -3.40 -25.38
CA PRO A 12 0.11 -3.05 -25.39
C PRO A 12 0.40 -1.85 -26.31
N ASN A 13 1.41 -1.07 -25.95
CA ASN A 13 1.94 0.06 -26.73
C ASN A 13 1.00 1.26 -26.92
N VAL A 14 -0.15 1.33 -26.22
CA VAL A 14 -0.99 2.54 -26.20
C VAL A 14 -0.42 3.67 -25.33
N GLY A 15 0.62 3.37 -24.53
CA GLY A 15 1.30 4.35 -23.68
C GLY A 15 0.82 4.39 -22.24
N LYS A 16 0.30 3.27 -21.69
CA LYS A 16 -0.12 3.17 -20.28
C LYS A 16 0.96 3.63 -19.30
N SER A 17 2.15 3.04 -19.40
CA SER A 17 3.27 3.37 -18.52
C SER A 17 3.79 4.81 -18.74
N THR A 18 3.63 5.37 -19.93
CA THR A 18 3.97 6.77 -20.20
C THR A 18 3.00 7.71 -19.47
N ILE A 19 1.69 7.43 -19.55
CA ILE A 19 0.67 8.17 -18.80
C ILE A 19 0.90 7.98 -17.29
N PHE A 20 1.09 6.75 -16.82
CA PHE A 20 1.38 6.46 -15.41
C PHE A 20 2.56 7.30 -14.90
N ASN A 21 3.70 7.27 -15.58
CA ASN A 21 4.87 8.05 -15.19
C ASN A 21 4.62 9.56 -15.24
N LYS A 22 3.78 10.03 -16.17
CA LYS A 22 3.45 11.45 -16.28
C LYS A 22 2.54 11.91 -15.14
N LEU A 23 1.53 11.13 -14.79
CA LEU A 23 0.60 11.43 -13.70
C LEU A 23 1.32 11.39 -12.34
N THR A 24 2.20 10.43 -12.15
CA THR A 24 2.97 10.28 -10.89
C THR A 24 4.14 11.24 -10.80
N GLY A 25 4.69 11.72 -11.92
CA GLY A 25 5.84 12.64 -11.98
C GLY A 25 5.50 14.11 -11.71
N GLN A 26 4.24 14.49 -11.59
CA GLN A 26 3.83 15.88 -11.38
C GLN A 26 4.03 16.40 -9.94
N ARG A 27 4.13 15.54 -8.93
CA ARG A 27 4.64 15.87 -7.58
C ARG A 27 5.05 14.60 -6.83
N ILE A 28 6.27 14.14 -7.05
CA ILE A 28 6.91 13.23 -6.11
C ILE A 28 7.51 14.11 -5.01
N ALA A 29 6.80 14.22 -3.88
CA ALA A 29 7.44 14.56 -2.63
C ALA A 29 8.41 13.40 -2.32
N ILE A 30 9.71 13.68 -2.45
CA ILE A 30 10.88 12.97 -1.96
C ILE A 30 10.55 11.58 -1.35
N VAL A 31 10.55 10.56 -2.19
CA VAL A 31 10.67 9.17 -1.71
C VAL A 31 12.15 8.94 -1.49
N GLU A 32 12.56 8.84 -0.23
CA GLU A 32 13.91 8.44 0.16
C GLU A 32 14.20 7.04 -0.40
N ASP A 33 15.39 6.87 -0.98
CA ASP A 33 15.90 5.59 -1.43
C ASP A 33 16.10 4.68 -0.21
N THR A 34 15.14 3.81 0.07
CA THR A 34 15.30 2.77 1.08
C THR A 34 16.09 1.61 0.45
N PRO A 35 17.31 1.31 0.92
CA PRO A 35 18.09 0.22 0.38
C PRO A 35 17.37 -1.12 0.62
N GLY A 36 17.11 -1.88 -0.43
CA GLY A 36 16.50 -3.22 -0.38
C GLY A 36 15.13 -3.34 -1.04
N VAL A 37 14.50 -2.24 -1.50
CA VAL A 37 13.25 -2.28 -2.26
C VAL A 37 13.57 -2.05 -3.75
N THR A 38 13.49 -3.11 -4.56
CA THR A 38 13.63 -3.00 -6.01
C THR A 38 12.39 -2.33 -6.61
N ARG A 39 12.59 -1.22 -7.33
CA ARG A 39 11.55 -0.43 -8.01
C ARG A 39 11.00 -1.17 -9.24
N ASP A 40 10.07 -2.09 -9.05
CA ASP A 40 9.10 -2.40 -10.10
C ASP A 40 7.92 -1.45 -9.89
N ARG A 41 7.88 -0.35 -10.66
CA ARG A 41 6.86 0.72 -10.55
C ARG A 41 5.53 0.24 -11.15
N ILE A 42 4.84 -0.63 -10.44
CA ILE A 42 3.49 -1.08 -10.82
C ILE A 42 2.43 -0.16 -10.21
N PHE A 43 2.75 0.56 -9.13
CA PHE A 43 1.84 1.45 -8.40
C PHE A 43 2.57 2.70 -7.89
N SER A 44 1.82 3.78 -7.70
CA SER A 44 2.34 5.02 -7.11
C SER A 44 1.22 5.84 -6.48
N ASP A 45 1.54 6.56 -5.41
CA ASP A 45 0.66 7.59 -4.85
C ASP A 45 0.49 8.73 -5.84
N CYS A 46 -0.74 9.17 -6.04
CA CYS A 46 -1.10 10.33 -6.82
C CYS A 46 -1.93 11.29 -5.95
N GLU A 47 -1.66 12.60 -6.09
CA GLU A 47 -2.42 13.65 -5.42
C GLU A 47 -2.87 14.67 -6.47
N TRP A 48 -4.17 14.97 -6.51
CA TRP A 48 -4.76 15.96 -7.39
C TRP A 48 -5.82 16.77 -6.69
N SER A 49 -5.74 18.10 -6.76
CA SER A 49 -6.71 19.02 -6.11
C SER A 49 -6.98 18.71 -4.63
N GLY A 50 -5.96 18.25 -3.89
CA GLY A 50 -6.07 17.87 -2.48
C GLY A 50 -6.57 16.43 -2.24
N HIS A 51 -6.99 15.72 -3.28
CA HIS A 51 -7.44 14.33 -3.20
C HIS A 51 -6.29 13.37 -3.45
N LYS A 52 -6.18 12.32 -2.59
CA LYS A 52 -5.13 11.31 -2.67
C LYS A 52 -5.70 9.97 -3.08
N PHE A 53 -5.07 9.31 -4.04
CA PHE A 53 -5.44 7.98 -4.51
C PHE A 53 -4.19 7.20 -4.96
N LEU A 54 -4.33 5.87 -5.07
CA LEU A 54 -3.28 4.97 -5.55
C LEU A 54 -3.49 4.71 -7.04
N LEU A 55 -2.50 5.05 -7.86
CA LEU A 55 -2.51 4.75 -9.30
C LEU A 55 -1.75 3.45 -9.56
N VAL A 56 -2.34 2.55 -10.37
CA VAL A 56 -1.80 1.22 -10.68
C VAL A 56 -1.65 1.04 -12.19
N ASP A 57 -0.42 0.75 -12.66
CA ASP A 57 -0.18 0.37 -14.06
C ASP A 57 -0.29 -1.16 -14.24
N THR A 58 -1.40 -1.62 -14.80
CA THR A 58 -1.58 -3.05 -15.09
C THR A 58 -0.66 -3.54 -16.22
N GLY A 59 -0.10 -2.64 -17.04
CA GLY A 59 0.84 -2.96 -18.13
C GLY A 59 2.20 -3.42 -17.63
N GLY A 60 2.65 -3.00 -16.45
CA GLY A 60 3.87 -3.49 -15.79
C GLY A 60 3.73 -4.91 -15.23
N ILE A 61 2.53 -5.49 -15.32
CA ILE A 61 2.23 -6.85 -14.85
C ILE A 61 2.38 -7.81 -16.03
N GLU A 62 3.61 -8.13 -16.48
CA GLU A 62 3.83 -9.08 -17.57
C GLU A 62 3.89 -10.54 -17.07
N PRO A 63 3.11 -11.49 -17.61
CA PRO A 63 3.37 -12.91 -17.44
C PRO A 63 4.42 -13.38 -18.44
N HIS A 64 5.35 -14.18 -18.00
CA HIS A 64 6.23 -14.98 -18.86
C HIS A 64 5.49 -16.28 -19.26
N ILE A 65 4.53 -16.20 -20.16
CA ILE A 65 3.91 -17.41 -20.74
C ILE A 65 3.48 -17.07 -22.17
N ASP A 66 3.74 -17.97 -23.11
CA ASP A 66 3.37 -17.96 -24.53
C ASP A 66 1.85 -17.99 -24.83
N ASP A 67 1.03 -17.58 -23.88
CA ASP A 67 -0.42 -17.50 -24.04
C ASP A 67 -0.80 -16.19 -24.72
N GLY A 68 -1.55 -16.30 -25.79
CA GLY A 68 -1.80 -15.20 -26.75
C GLY A 68 -2.20 -13.87 -26.14
N LEU A 69 -1.76 -12.77 -26.78
CA LEU A 69 -1.94 -11.36 -26.45
C LEU A 69 -3.34 -11.02 -25.91
N LEU A 70 -4.37 -11.63 -26.45
CA LEU A 70 -5.76 -11.39 -26.09
C LEU A 70 -6.12 -11.90 -24.68
N LEU A 71 -5.61 -13.07 -24.29
CA LEU A 71 -5.82 -13.63 -22.96
C LEU A 71 -5.17 -12.74 -21.90
N HIS A 72 -4.00 -12.23 -22.18
CA HIS A 72 -3.26 -11.31 -21.33
C HIS A 72 -4.01 -10.00 -21.08
N MET A 73 -4.57 -9.41 -22.13
CA MET A 73 -5.36 -8.17 -22.03
C MET A 73 -6.64 -8.38 -21.22
N ARG A 74 -7.32 -9.53 -21.39
CA ARG A 74 -8.50 -9.89 -20.57
C ARG A 74 -8.15 -10.03 -19.10
N GLN A 75 -7.00 -10.63 -18.79
CA GLN A 75 -6.53 -10.77 -17.41
C GLN A 75 -6.24 -9.40 -16.78
N GLN A 76 -5.58 -8.48 -17.48
CA GLN A 76 -5.32 -7.13 -17.00
C GLN A 76 -6.62 -6.35 -16.73
N ALA A 77 -7.60 -6.44 -17.64
CA ALA A 77 -8.91 -5.82 -17.45
C ALA A 77 -9.64 -6.43 -16.25
N GLN A 78 -9.59 -7.75 -16.07
CA GLN A 78 -10.22 -8.42 -14.94
C GLN A 78 -9.58 -8.02 -13.61
N ILE A 79 -8.25 -7.87 -13.56
CA ILE A 79 -7.53 -7.38 -12.38
C ILE A 79 -8.01 -5.98 -11.99
N ALA A 80 -8.12 -5.08 -12.97
CA ALA A 80 -8.59 -3.71 -12.73
C ALA A 80 -10.04 -3.71 -12.22
N ILE A 81 -10.91 -4.51 -12.82
CA ILE A 81 -12.32 -4.66 -12.41
C ILE A 81 -12.43 -5.14 -10.96
N ASP A 82 -11.60 -6.11 -10.57
CA ASP A 82 -11.66 -6.73 -9.24
C ASP A 82 -11.11 -5.84 -8.12
N SER A 83 -10.20 -4.91 -8.44
CA SER A 83 -9.41 -4.19 -7.42
C SER A 83 -9.54 -2.66 -7.43
N ALA A 84 -9.98 -2.05 -8.53
CA ALA A 84 -10.02 -0.60 -8.64
C ALA A 84 -11.39 0.00 -8.30
N ASP A 85 -11.38 1.22 -7.75
CA ASP A 85 -12.58 2.04 -7.55
C ASP A 85 -12.95 2.83 -8.81
N CYS A 86 -11.94 3.19 -9.63
CA CYS A 86 -12.09 3.78 -10.95
C CYS A 86 -11.06 3.20 -11.91
N ILE A 87 -11.39 3.08 -13.20
CA ILE A 87 -10.53 2.49 -14.21
C ILE A 87 -10.26 3.53 -15.32
N ILE A 88 -8.99 3.76 -15.65
CA ILE A 88 -8.59 4.52 -16.83
C ILE A 88 -8.35 3.52 -17.98
N MET A 89 -9.22 3.52 -18.98
CA MET A 89 -8.97 2.78 -20.22
C MET A 89 -8.17 3.65 -21.18
N VAL A 90 -6.98 3.22 -21.56
CA VAL A 90 -6.11 3.94 -22.49
C VAL A 90 -6.22 3.36 -23.90
N ALA A 91 -6.56 4.20 -24.87
CA ALA A 91 -6.59 3.89 -26.31
C ALA A 91 -5.57 4.77 -27.05
N ASP A 92 -5.22 4.40 -28.29
CA ASP A 92 -4.22 5.08 -29.11
C ASP A 92 -4.89 5.77 -30.31
N LEU A 93 -4.89 7.11 -30.35
CA LEU A 93 -5.48 7.89 -31.40
C LEU A 93 -4.94 7.49 -32.81
N ARG A 94 -3.62 7.28 -32.93
CA ARG A 94 -2.96 7.00 -34.19
C ARG A 94 -3.34 5.64 -34.78
N ALA A 95 -3.67 4.68 -33.93
CA ALA A 95 -4.07 3.34 -34.38
C ALA A 95 -5.59 3.22 -34.61
N GLY A 96 -6.36 4.20 -34.16
CA GLY A 96 -7.81 4.15 -34.20
C GLY A 96 -8.39 3.08 -33.29
N VAL A 97 -9.71 2.87 -33.35
CA VAL A 97 -10.42 1.86 -32.51
C VAL A 97 -10.19 0.47 -33.09
N THR A 98 -9.55 -0.39 -32.29
CA THR A 98 -9.25 -1.78 -32.65
C THR A 98 -10.27 -2.77 -32.10
N PRO A 99 -10.35 -4.02 -32.64
CA PRO A 99 -11.18 -5.08 -32.05
C PRO A 99 -10.85 -5.37 -30.59
N GLN A 100 -9.56 -5.28 -30.19
CA GLN A 100 -9.10 -5.46 -28.83
C GLN A 100 -9.61 -4.35 -27.90
N ASP A 101 -9.62 -3.10 -28.34
CA ASP A 101 -10.19 -1.99 -27.57
C ASP A 101 -11.69 -2.22 -27.30
N ARG A 102 -12.44 -2.69 -28.31
CA ARG A 102 -13.88 -3.04 -28.18
C ARG A 102 -14.11 -4.16 -27.18
N GLU A 103 -13.23 -5.15 -27.16
CA GLU A 103 -13.33 -6.27 -26.23
C GLU A 103 -13.11 -5.84 -24.78
N ILE A 104 -12.04 -5.07 -24.51
CA ILE A 104 -11.77 -4.51 -23.19
C ILE A 104 -12.92 -3.61 -22.74
N ALA A 105 -13.38 -2.69 -23.61
CA ALA A 105 -14.51 -1.82 -23.32
C ALA A 105 -15.77 -2.61 -22.95
N GLY A 106 -16.06 -3.69 -23.69
CA GLY A 106 -17.19 -4.57 -23.38
C GLY A 106 -17.07 -5.28 -22.03
N MET A 107 -15.87 -5.63 -21.56
CA MET A 107 -15.63 -6.18 -20.22
C MET A 107 -15.86 -5.12 -19.16
N LEU A 108 -15.31 -3.92 -19.35
CA LEU A 108 -15.41 -2.79 -18.42
C LEU A 108 -16.88 -2.34 -18.24
N MET A 109 -17.64 -2.22 -19.34
CA MET A 109 -19.05 -1.88 -19.27
C MET A 109 -19.87 -2.89 -18.46
N ARG A 110 -19.59 -4.19 -18.62
CA ARG A 110 -20.31 -5.24 -17.85
C ARG A 110 -19.96 -5.28 -16.38
N SER A 111 -18.83 -4.70 -15.99
CA SER A 111 -18.39 -4.67 -14.59
C SER A 111 -19.17 -3.68 -13.72
N GLY A 112 -19.79 -2.67 -14.31
CA GLY A 112 -20.46 -1.59 -13.59
C GLY A 112 -19.51 -0.63 -12.85
N LYS A 113 -18.19 -0.81 -13.00
CA LYS A 113 -17.19 0.11 -12.40
C LYS A 113 -17.14 1.42 -13.17
N PRO A 114 -16.86 2.56 -12.51
CA PRO A 114 -16.56 3.82 -13.19
C PRO A 114 -15.34 3.67 -14.12
N VAL A 115 -15.48 4.13 -15.36
CA VAL A 115 -14.41 4.07 -16.36
C VAL A 115 -14.24 5.43 -17.00
N VAL A 116 -12.99 5.91 -17.09
CA VAL A 116 -12.61 7.10 -17.85
C VAL A 116 -11.83 6.65 -19.08
N LEU A 117 -12.29 7.03 -20.27
CA LEU A 117 -11.61 6.71 -21.54
C LEU A 117 -10.56 7.78 -21.84
N ALA A 118 -9.28 7.43 -21.76
CA ALA A 118 -8.16 8.29 -22.16
C ALA A 118 -7.68 7.90 -23.56
N VAL A 119 -7.86 8.81 -24.52
CA VAL A 119 -7.32 8.63 -25.88
C VAL A 119 -5.96 9.30 -25.95
N ASN A 120 -4.91 8.47 -25.96
CA ASN A 120 -3.52 8.90 -25.91
C ASN A 120 -2.93 9.19 -27.31
N LYS A 121 -1.78 9.87 -27.32
CA LYS A 121 -1.04 10.33 -28.50
C LYS A 121 -1.74 11.47 -29.27
N CYS A 122 -2.55 12.24 -28.52
CA CYS A 122 -3.08 13.53 -28.99
C CYS A 122 -2.00 14.61 -28.79
N ASP A 123 -0.96 14.58 -29.65
CA ASP A 123 0.21 15.42 -29.45
C ASP A 123 0.03 16.83 -30.04
N ALA A 124 -0.95 17.04 -30.92
CA ALA A 124 -1.25 18.32 -31.52
C ALA A 124 -1.97 19.24 -30.51
N VAL A 125 -1.56 20.50 -30.47
CA VAL A 125 -2.23 21.55 -29.68
C VAL A 125 -3.24 22.24 -30.63
N GLY A 126 -4.51 22.27 -30.24
CA GLY A 126 -5.58 22.90 -31.00
C GLY A 126 -6.87 22.09 -31.02
N GLU A 127 -7.69 22.25 -32.05
CA GLU A 127 -8.94 21.49 -32.16
C GLU A 127 -8.68 19.98 -32.24
N PRO A 128 -9.47 19.17 -31.49
CA PRO A 128 -9.34 17.72 -31.52
C PRO A 128 -9.52 17.18 -32.98
N PRO A 129 -8.71 16.21 -33.40
CA PRO A 129 -8.85 15.62 -34.73
C PRO A 129 -10.17 14.84 -34.85
N MET A 130 -10.74 14.77 -36.06
CA MET A 130 -12.03 14.11 -36.29
C MET A 130 -12.02 12.64 -35.90
N GLU A 131 -10.89 11.97 -36.04
CA GLU A 131 -10.69 10.56 -35.66
C GLU A 131 -10.89 10.30 -34.15
N LEU A 132 -10.82 11.32 -33.32
CA LEU A 132 -11.10 11.22 -31.90
C LEU A 132 -12.55 10.79 -31.64
N TYR A 133 -13.48 11.23 -32.44
CA TYR A 133 -14.91 10.95 -32.27
C TYR A 133 -15.28 9.47 -32.50
N ASP A 134 -14.44 8.71 -33.21
CA ASP A 134 -14.64 7.27 -33.43
C ASP A 134 -14.61 6.48 -32.12
N PHE A 135 -13.90 7.01 -31.10
CA PHE A 135 -13.76 6.36 -29.79
C PHE A 135 -15.03 6.39 -28.95
N TYR A 136 -15.99 7.28 -29.23
CA TYR A 136 -17.33 7.20 -28.62
C TYR A 136 -18.04 5.88 -28.93
N GLY A 137 -17.68 5.24 -30.06
CA GLY A 137 -18.16 3.91 -30.42
C GLY A 137 -17.75 2.79 -29.47
N LEU A 138 -16.88 3.03 -28.47
CA LEU A 138 -16.57 2.09 -27.39
C LEU A 138 -17.64 2.07 -26.28
N GLY A 139 -18.53 3.08 -26.22
CA GLY A 139 -19.66 3.10 -25.27
C GLY A 139 -19.28 3.37 -23.82
N LEU A 140 -18.10 3.91 -23.54
CA LEU A 140 -17.59 4.18 -22.18
C LEU A 140 -17.90 5.60 -21.67
N GLY A 141 -18.77 6.35 -22.36
CA GLY A 141 -19.12 7.73 -22.01
C GLY A 141 -18.13 8.74 -22.58
N ASP A 142 -17.89 9.82 -21.85
CA ASP A 142 -17.02 10.90 -22.29
C ASP A 142 -15.55 10.45 -22.35
N LEU A 143 -14.86 10.95 -23.38
CA LEU A 143 -13.45 10.64 -23.59
C LEU A 143 -12.57 11.85 -23.27
N VAL A 144 -11.36 11.59 -22.81
CA VAL A 144 -10.35 12.60 -22.52
C VAL A 144 -9.17 12.44 -23.47
N PRO A 145 -8.92 13.42 -24.36
CA PRO A 145 -7.74 13.41 -25.22
C PRO A 145 -6.48 13.73 -24.39
N VAL A 146 -5.47 12.88 -24.47
CA VAL A 146 -4.23 13.04 -23.69
C VAL A 146 -2.98 12.88 -24.56
N SER A 147 -1.90 13.52 -24.16
CA SER A 147 -0.56 13.22 -24.63
C SER A 147 0.32 12.83 -23.44
N GLY A 148 0.54 11.53 -23.26
CA GLY A 148 1.40 11.03 -22.19
C GLY A 148 2.84 11.53 -22.30
N VAL A 149 3.34 11.83 -23.50
CA VAL A 149 4.67 12.39 -23.75
C VAL A 149 4.75 13.86 -23.33
N HIS A 150 3.81 14.66 -23.80
CA HIS A 150 3.82 16.12 -23.58
C HIS A 150 3.09 16.54 -22.30
N GLY A 151 2.20 15.70 -21.77
CA GLY A 151 1.38 15.98 -20.57
C GLY A 151 0.14 16.81 -20.86
N HIS A 152 -0.24 16.98 -22.15
CA HIS A 152 -1.49 17.65 -22.49
C HIS A 152 -2.69 16.79 -22.06
N GLY A 153 -3.75 17.41 -21.55
CA GLY A 153 -4.98 16.73 -21.12
C GLY A 153 -4.86 15.87 -19.86
N THR A 154 -3.68 15.83 -19.21
CA THR A 154 -3.49 15.03 -17.99
C THR A 154 -4.25 15.61 -16.78
N GLY A 155 -4.43 16.94 -16.73
CA GLY A 155 -5.26 17.60 -15.73
C GLY A 155 -6.73 17.21 -15.88
N ASP A 156 -7.26 17.31 -17.09
CA ASP A 156 -8.65 16.94 -17.40
C ASP A 156 -8.91 15.46 -17.13
N LEU A 157 -7.91 14.60 -17.38
CA LEU A 157 -7.97 13.17 -17.04
C LEU A 157 -8.07 12.97 -15.52
N LEU A 158 -7.27 13.69 -14.73
CA LEU A 158 -7.30 13.59 -13.29
C LEU A 158 -8.59 14.16 -12.69
N ASP A 159 -9.12 15.26 -13.26
CA ASP A 159 -10.43 15.81 -12.85
C ASP A 159 -11.54 14.81 -13.12
N ALA A 160 -11.56 14.18 -14.32
CA ALA A 160 -12.54 13.15 -14.66
C ALA A 160 -12.45 11.92 -13.72
N VAL A 161 -11.25 11.49 -13.38
CA VAL A 161 -11.04 10.40 -12.42
C VAL A 161 -11.54 10.79 -11.03
N CYS A 162 -11.17 11.96 -10.52
CA CYS A 162 -11.57 12.41 -9.18
C CYS A 162 -13.10 12.58 -9.08
N ALA A 163 -13.79 12.95 -10.16
CA ALA A 163 -15.25 13.04 -10.18
C ALA A 163 -15.95 11.69 -9.95
N HIS A 164 -15.28 10.58 -10.24
CA HIS A 164 -15.80 9.21 -10.01
C HIS A 164 -15.35 8.59 -8.69
N LEU A 165 -14.38 9.18 -8.02
CA LEU A 165 -13.90 8.67 -6.73
C LEU A 165 -14.72 9.23 -5.58
N GLN A 166 -15.06 8.38 -4.64
CA GLN A 166 -15.67 8.81 -3.39
C GLN A 166 -14.56 9.11 -2.39
N PHE A 167 -14.40 10.38 -2.06
CA PHE A 167 -13.54 10.83 -0.98
C PHE A 167 -14.45 11.02 0.23
N GLU A 168 -14.31 10.16 1.22
CA GLU A 168 -15.08 10.31 2.45
C GLU A 168 -14.60 11.58 3.19
N GLU A 169 -15.52 12.49 3.49
CA GLU A 169 -15.28 13.55 4.46
C GLU A 169 -15.04 12.91 5.84
N GLU A 170 -14.13 13.51 6.62
CA GLU A 170 -13.76 13.03 7.96
C GLU A 170 -14.91 13.22 8.95
N ASP A 171 -15.98 12.43 8.86
CA ASP A 171 -16.84 12.20 10.01
C ASP A 171 -16.17 11.08 10.83
N GLU A 172 -15.42 11.49 11.85
CA GLU A 172 -14.84 10.64 12.88
C GLU A 172 -15.95 10.05 13.77
N GLU A 173 -16.75 9.13 13.27
CA GLU A 173 -17.25 8.07 14.14
C GLU A 173 -16.05 7.15 14.39
N GLU A 174 -15.52 7.19 15.61
CA GLU A 174 -14.43 6.28 16.04
C GLU A 174 -14.94 4.84 15.94
N ASP A 175 -14.71 4.22 14.76
CA ASP A 175 -14.92 2.80 14.60
C ASP A 175 -13.90 2.06 15.49
N ASP A 176 -14.39 1.46 16.60
CA ASP A 176 -13.58 0.72 17.58
C ASP A 176 -12.99 -0.58 17.00
N ARG A 177 -13.39 -0.95 15.77
CA ARG A 177 -12.87 -2.11 15.04
C ARG A 177 -11.50 -1.84 14.44
N ILE A 178 -10.62 -2.82 14.51
CA ILE A 178 -9.27 -2.75 13.96
C ILE A 178 -9.26 -3.39 12.56
N PRO A 179 -9.09 -2.61 11.46
CA PRO A 179 -8.95 -3.17 10.12
C PRO A 179 -7.57 -3.84 9.97
N VAL A 180 -7.58 -5.14 9.62
CA VAL A 180 -6.40 -5.99 9.51
C VAL A 180 -6.26 -6.57 8.12
N ALA A 181 -5.12 -6.36 7.46
CA ALA A 181 -4.77 -7.06 6.23
C ALA A 181 -3.86 -8.26 6.52
N VAL A 182 -4.17 -9.40 5.91
CA VAL A 182 -3.29 -10.58 5.92
C VAL A 182 -2.61 -10.68 4.56
N ILE A 183 -1.33 -10.33 4.51
CA ILE A 183 -0.55 -10.23 3.27
C ILE A 183 0.62 -11.22 3.27
N GLY A 184 1.20 -11.47 2.12
CA GLY A 184 2.30 -12.41 1.91
C GLY A 184 2.16 -13.14 0.58
N ARG A 185 3.21 -13.84 0.16
CA ARG A 185 3.25 -14.59 -1.09
C ARG A 185 2.19 -15.70 -1.16
N PRO A 186 1.92 -16.29 -2.34
CA PRO A 186 1.05 -17.44 -2.48
C PRO A 186 1.50 -18.62 -1.60
N ASN A 187 0.55 -19.41 -1.13
CA ASN A 187 0.75 -20.65 -0.37
C ASN A 187 1.44 -20.56 1.01
N VAL A 188 1.67 -19.34 1.54
CA VAL A 188 2.16 -19.15 2.94
C VAL A 188 1.11 -19.48 3.99
N GLY A 189 -0.17 -19.67 3.59
CA GLY A 189 -1.25 -20.08 4.49
C GLY A 189 -2.22 -18.97 4.89
N LYS A 190 -2.31 -17.86 4.13
CA LYS A 190 -3.27 -16.76 4.39
C LYS A 190 -4.71 -17.25 4.49
N SER A 191 -5.19 -17.99 3.47
CA SER A 191 -6.55 -18.58 3.47
C SER A 191 -6.75 -19.56 4.62
N SER A 192 -5.71 -20.32 4.98
CA SER A 192 -5.78 -21.25 6.13
C SER A 192 -5.91 -20.51 7.45
N LEU A 193 -5.21 -19.37 7.60
CA LEU A 193 -5.33 -18.52 8.79
C LEU A 193 -6.75 -17.94 8.90
N ILE A 194 -7.28 -17.35 7.84
CA ILE A 194 -8.63 -16.79 7.84
C ILE A 194 -9.68 -17.88 8.10
N ASN A 195 -9.59 -19.03 7.44
CA ASN A 195 -10.52 -20.14 7.67
C ASN A 195 -10.44 -20.68 9.10
N ARG A 196 -9.25 -20.71 9.69
CA ARG A 196 -9.07 -21.12 11.08
C ARG A 196 -9.70 -20.12 12.04
N ILE A 197 -9.49 -18.81 11.83
CA ILE A 197 -10.11 -17.74 12.60
C ILE A 197 -11.64 -17.86 12.54
N LEU A 198 -12.20 -18.09 11.35
CA LEU A 198 -13.66 -18.24 11.16
C LEU A 198 -14.25 -19.53 11.75
N GLY A 199 -13.45 -20.58 11.92
CA GLY A 199 -13.87 -21.88 12.46
C GLY A 199 -13.72 -22.01 13.98
N GLU A 200 -13.22 -20.99 14.67
CA GLU A 200 -13.07 -21.05 16.13
C GLU A 200 -14.40 -20.70 16.83
N GLU A 201 -14.94 -21.63 17.63
CA GLU A 201 -16.22 -21.47 18.38
C GLU A 201 -16.20 -20.32 19.40
N ARG A 202 -15.03 -19.74 19.68
CA ARG A 202 -14.83 -18.64 20.64
C ARG A 202 -14.89 -17.25 20.04
N LEU A 203 -15.10 -17.17 18.72
CA LEU A 203 -15.12 -15.91 17.98
C LEU A 203 -16.55 -15.63 17.51
N ILE A 204 -17.06 -14.45 17.82
CA ILE A 204 -18.32 -13.96 17.27
C ILE A 204 -18.01 -13.44 15.86
N VAL A 205 -18.52 -14.12 14.85
CA VAL A 205 -18.44 -13.68 13.45
C VAL A 205 -19.78 -13.03 13.12
N ALA A 206 -19.77 -11.72 12.92
CA ALA A 206 -20.97 -11.01 12.49
C ALA A 206 -21.18 -11.28 10.98
N ASN A 207 -22.21 -12.05 10.65
CA ASN A 207 -22.72 -12.25 9.29
C ASN A 207 -23.94 -11.35 9.06
N GLU A 208 -23.85 -10.07 9.23
CA GLU A 208 -24.93 -9.16 8.82
C GLU A 208 -24.82 -8.87 7.32
N ALA A 209 -25.64 -9.58 6.55
CA ALA A 209 -25.99 -9.21 5.20
C ALA A 209 -26.92 -7.98 5.26
N GLY A 210 -26.37 -6.78 5.17
CA GLY A 210 -27.28 -5.61 5.21
C GLY A 210 -26.69 -4.21 5.15
N THR A 211 -25.39 -4.02 5.38
CA THR A 211 -24.75 -2.71 5.16
C THR A 211 -23.85 -2.80 3.93
N THR A 212 -24.19 -2.03 2.92
CA THR A 212 -23.58 -1.94 1.61
C THR A 212 -22.16 -1.35 1.67
N ARG A 213 -21.21 -2.08 2.27
CA ARG A 213 -19.77 -1.90 2.09
C ARG A 213 -19.09 -3.26 2.14
N ASP A 214 -18.88 -3.82 0.94
CA ASP A 214 -18.06 -4.99 0.62
C ASP A 214 -18.36 -6.33 1.31
N ALA A 215 -19.06 -7.21 0.60
CA ALA A 215 -19.22 -8.66 0.86
C ALA A 215 -17.87 -9.44 0.95
N ILE A 216 -16.77 -8.74 1.16
CA ILE A 216 -15.38 -9.18 1.02
C ILE A 216 -14.67 -9.24 2.39
N ASP A 217 -15.13 -8.47 3.37
CA ASP A 217 -14.50 -8.34 4.69
C ASP A 217 -15.12 -9.30 5.72
N THR A 218 -14.36 -9.60 6.75
CA THR A 218 -14.82 -10.51 7.82
C THR A 218 -14.62 -9.84 9.17
N GLU A 219 -15.73 -9.65 9.88
CA GLU A 219 -15.70 -9.14 11.24
C GLU A 219 -15.50 -10.27 12.25
N VAL A 220 -14.65 -10.03 13.23
CA VAL A 220 -14.31 -10.98 14.29
C VAL A 220 -14.21 -10.23 15.60
N GLU A 221 -14.91 -10.70 16.63
CA GLU A 221 -14.84 -10.16 17.99
C GLU A 221 -14.32 -11.20 18.95
N ASN A 222 -13.40 -10.80 19.82
CA ASN A 222 -12.86 -11.63 20.88
C ASN A 222 -12.46 -10.79 22.12
N ARG A 223 -11.86 -11.43 23.11
CA ARG A 223 -11.41 -10.77 24.36
C ARG A 223 -10.37 -9.65 24.18
N TYR A 224 -9.73 -9.54 23.02
CA TYR A 224 -8.73 -8.51 22.70
C TYR A 224 -9.31 -7.33 21.93
N GLY A 225 -10.55 -7.43 21.44
CA GLY A 225 -11.24 -6.36 20.73
C GLY A 225 -12.00 -6.84 19.50
N LYS A 226 -12.40 -5.88 18.69
CA LYS A 226 -13.11 -6.09 17.42
C LYS A 226 -12.17 -5.88 16.25
N PHE A 227 -12.21 -6.77 15.29
CA PHE A 227 -11.30 -6.79 14.13
C PHE A 227 -12.09 -6.93 12.84
N ILE A 228 -11.62 -6.27 11.79
CA ILE A 228 -12.13 -6.46 10.42
C ILE A 228 -10.97 -6.98 9.57
N PHE A 229 -11.05 -8.25 9.14
CA PHE A 229 -10.10 -8.81 8.20
C PHE A 229 -10.50 -8.44 6.79
N THR A 230 -9.69 -7.62 6.11
CA THR A 230 -9.96 -7.07 4.78
C THR A 230 -9.68 -8.09 3.67
N ASP A 231 -10.45 -8.04 2.57
CA ASP A 231 -10.31 -8.88 1.34
C ASP A 231 -10.32 -10.40 1.60
N THR A 232 -11.13 -10.87 2.55
CA THR A 232 -11.20 -12.30 2.87
C THR A 232 -11.87 -13.14 1.78
N ALA A 233 -12.76 -12.59 0.94
CA ALA A 233 -13.42 -13.32 -0.14
C ALA A 233 -12.43 -13.78 -1.22
N GLY A 234 -11.42 -13.00 -1.54
CA GLY A 234 -10.30 -13.41 -2.39
C GLY A 234 -9.49 -14.58 -1.82
N LEU A 235 -9.44 -14.69 -0.50
CA LEU A 235 -8.80 -15.78 0.22
C LEU A 235 -9.68 -17.03 0.33
N ARG A 236 -11.03 -16.87 0.37
CA ARG A 236 -12.00 -17.98 0.50
C ARG A 236 -12.23 -18.77 -0.81
N LYS A 237 -12.20 -18.11 -1.97
CA LYS A 237 -12.55 -18.72 -3.29
C LYS A 237 -11.47 -19.63 -3.90
N LYS A 238 -10.36 -19.93 -3.22
CA LYS A 238 -9.31 -20.84 -3.71
C LYS A 238 -9.72 -22.33 -3.65
N GLY A 239 -10.61 -22.75 -4.58
CA GLY A 239 -10.88 -24.16 -4.81
C GLY A 239 -10.43 -24.67 -6.18
N LYS A 240 -10.31 -23.85 -7.20
CA LYS A 240 -9.97 -24.27 -8.58
C LYS A 240 -9.52 -23.07 -9.43
N VAL A 241 -8.25 -22.66 -9.41
CA VAL A 241 -7.66 -21.92 -10.55
C VAL A 241 -6.14 -22.16 -10.57
N GLU A 242 -5.65 -22.74 -11.66
CA GLU A 242 -4.27 -22.97 -11.98
C GLU A 242 -3.57 -21.72 -12.55
N SER A 243 -2.27 -21.61 -12.32
CA SER A 243 -1.22 -20.85 -13.03
C SER A 243 -1.56 -19.48 -13.66
N GLY A 244 -1.81 -18.49 -12.90
CA GLY A 244 -1.97 -17.06 -13.22
C GLY A 244 -2.02 -16.24 -11.94
N VAL A 245 -1.95 -16.96 -10.83
CA VAL A 245 -2.42 -16.59 -9.49
C VAL A 245 -1.46 -15.65 -8.74
N GLU A 246 -0.17 -15.59 -9.10
CA GLU A 246 0.81 -14.90 -8.26
C GLU A 246 0.66 -13.38 -8.28
N ARG A 247 0.38 -12.80 -9.43
CA ARG A 247 0.26 -11.34 -9.61
C ARG A 247 -1.08 -10.77 -9.17
N PHE A 248 -2.17 -11.54 -9.32
CA PHE A 248 -3.47 -11.22 -8.70
C PHE A 248 -3.36 -11.08 -7.17
N SER A 249 -2.49 -11.87 -6.55
CA SER A 249 -2.22 -11.79 -5.12
C SER A 249 -1.59 -10.46 -4.70
N VAL A 250 -0.75 -9.84 -5.54
CA VAL A 250 -0.07 -8.58 -5.21
C VAL A 250 -1.06 -7.40 -5.18
N LEU A 251 -1.84 -7.20 -6.24
CA LEU A 251 -2.80 -6.07 -6.30
C LEU A 251 -3.86 -6.15 -5.21
N ARG A 252 -4.39 -7.36 -4.93
CA ARG A 252 -5.29 -7.55 -3.80
C ARG A 252 -4.62 -7.28 -2.46
N SER A 253 -3.36 -7.66 -2.32
CA SER A 253 -2.60 -7.32 -1.12
C SER A 253 -2.42 -5.81 -0.97
N LEU A 254 -2.22 -5.07 -2.07
CA LEU A 254 -2.13 -3.62 -2.07
C LEU A 254 -3.45 -2.98 -1.61
N ALA A 255 -4.59 -3.40 -2.20
CA ALA A 255 -5.91 -2.92 -1.82
C ALA A 255 -6.22 -3.22 -0.34
N ALA A 256 -5.89 -4.43 0.12
CA ALA A 256 -6.07 -4.80 1.52
C ALA A 256 -5.20 -3.95 2.46
N VAL A 257 -3.93 -3.68 2.08
CA VAL A 257 -3.02 -2.81 2.85
C VAL A 257 -3.60 -1.41 2.97
N GLU A 258 -4.08 -0.81 1.87
CA GLU A 258 -4.65 0.55 1.90
C GLU A 258 -5.81 0.66 2.90
N ARG A 259 -6.70 -0.32 2.93
CA ARG A 259 -7.88 -0.36 3.79
C ARG A 259 -7.59 -0.80 5.23
N SER A 260 -6.36 -1.19 5.56
CA SER A 260 -5.99 -1.69 6.89
C SER A 260 -5.28 -0.64 7.75
N ARG A 261 -5.34 -0.84 9.07
CA ARG A 261 -4.48 -0.18 10.06
C ARG A 261 -3.30 -1.05 10.44
N VAL A 262 -3.51 -2.36 10.49
CA VAL A 262 -2.48 -3.35 10.85
C VAL A 262 -2.31 -4.36 9.71
N CYS A 263 -1.06 -4.62 9.31
CA CYS A 263 -0.70 -5.62 8.32
C CYS A 263 -0.02 -6.82 8.99
N VAL A 264 -0.60 -8.01 8.83
CA VAL A 264 0.00 -9.28 9.22
C VAL A 264 0.72 -9.86 8.01
N ILE A 265 2.05 -9.76 8.01
CA ILE A 265 2.93 -10.25 6.94
C ILE A 265 3.24 -11.72 7.20
N MET A 266 2.66 -12.60 6.39
CA MET A 266 2.82 -14.04 6.57
C MET A 266 4.02 -14.59 5.80
N ILE A 267 4.86 -15.36 6.50
CA ILE A 267 6.04 -16.05 5.96
C ILE A 267 5.88 -17.55 6.21
N ASP A 268 6.33 -18.35 5.27
CA ASP A 268 6.36 -19.82 5.37
C ASP A 268 7.62 -20.28 6.09
N ALA A 269 7.49 -20.81 7.30
CA ALA A 269 8.63 -21.31 8.09
C ALA A 269 9.41 -22.44 7.41
N THR A 270 8.79 -23.19 6.50
CA THR A 270 9.45 -24.32 5.81
C THR A 270 10.33 -23.88 4.65
N VAL A 271 10.13 -22.64 4.16
CA VAL A 271 10.87 -22.06 3.02
C VAL A 271 11.82 -20.96 3.48
N GLY A 272 11.45 -20.25 4.56
CA GLY A 272 12.17 -19.08 5.05
C GLY A 272 11.84 -17.80 4.27
N PHE A 273 12.69 -16.80 4.43
CA PHE A 273 12.59 -15.49 3.77
C PHE A 273 12.86 -15.56 2.26
N THR A 274 12.14 -14.74 1.50
CA THR A 274 12.36 -14.55 0.06
C THR A 274 12.28 -13.07 -0.33
N GLU A 275 12.84 -12.69 -1.48
CA GLU A 275 12.74 -11.31 -2.00
C GLU A 275 11.28 -10.85 -2.21
N GLN A 276 10.38 -11.78 -2.54
CA GLN A 276 8.96 -11.46 -2.69
C GLN A 276 8.32 -11.07 -1.36
N ASP A 277 8.74 -11.69 -0.25
CA ASP A 277 8.29 -11.30 1.10
C ASP A 277 8.76 -9.88 1.44
N SER A 278 9.99 -9.50 1.04
CA SER A 278 10.51 -8.14 1.21
C SER A 278 9.70 -7.10 0.43
N LYS A 279 9.32 -7.39 -0.82
CA LYS A 279 8.52 -6.47 -1.65
C LYS A 279 7.15 -6.20 -1.03
N VAL A 280 6.46 -7.24 -0.56
CA VAL A 280 5.14 -7.12 0.07
C VAL A 280 5.22 -6.38 1.41
N ALA A 281 6.23 -6.68 2.22
CA ALA A 281 6.47 -6.01 3.49
C ALA A 281 6.89 -4.55 3.30
N GLY A 282 7.74 -4.27 2.31
CA GLY A 282 8.20 -2.92 1.96
C GLY A 282 7.02 -2.00 1.63
N TYR A 283 6.04 -2.50 0.87
CA TYR A 283 4.85 -1.71 0.57
C TYR A 283 4.06 -1.34 1.84
N ALA A 284 3.79 -2.29 2.74
CA ALA A 284 3.09 -2.00 3.99
C ALA A 284 3.86 -0.98 4.86
N HIS A 285 5.19 -1.06 4.87
CA HIS A 285 6.07 -0.11 5.53
C HIS A 285 5.98 1.30 4.94
N GLU A 286 6.07 1.42 3.61
CA GLU A 286 5.99 2.70 2.89
C GLU A 286 4.63 3.38 3.08
N GLN A 287 3.54 2.59 3.12
CA GLN A 287 2.21 3.11 3.42
C GLN A 287 2.02 3.50 4.90
N GLY A 288 3.02 3.28 5.74
CA GLY A 288 2.97 3.66 7.15
C GLY A 288 2.05 2.80 8.00
N LYS A 289 1.75 1.57 7.56
CA LYS A 289 0.89 0.66 8.30
C LYS A 289 1.63 0.03 9.48
N ALA A 290 0.91 -0.24 10.57
CA ALA A 290 1.47 -1.08 11.63
C ALA A 290 1.67 -2.50 11.12
N CYS A 291 2.81 -3.13 11.43
CA CYS A 291 3.22 -4.38 10.82
C CYS A 291 3.58 -5.44 11.89
N ILE A 292 3.18 -6.68 11.60
CA ILE A 292 3.54 -7.88 12.37
C ILE A 292 4.05 -8.91 11.38
N ILE A 293 5.19 -9.55 11.65
CA ILE A 293 5.72 -10.66 10.86
C ILE A 293 5.22 -11.96 11.50
N ALA A 294 4.36 -12.71 10.78
CA ALA A 294 3.80 -13.99 11.24
C ALA A 294 4.43 -15.15 10.47
N VAL A 295 5.33 -15.86 11.14
CA VAL A 295 6.02 -17.05 10.61
C VAL A 295 5.11 -18.24 10.79
N ASN A 296 4.42 -18.63 9.71
CA ASN A 296 3.40 -19.67 9.69
C ASN A 296 3.97 -21.04 9.34
N LYS A 297 3.17 -22.10 9.50
CA LYS A 297 3.53 -23.51 9.34
C LYS A 297 4.59 -23.96 10.34
N TRP A 298 4.63 -23.33 11.50
CA TRP A 298 5.56 -23.67 12.56
C TRP A 298 5.42 -25.12 13.06
N ASP A 299 4.27 -25.74 12.84
CA ASP A 299 4.01 -27.17 13.11
C ASP A 299 4.78 -28.11 12.18
N ALA A 300 5.15 -27.67 10.97
CA ALA A 300 5.82 -28.49 9.96
C ALA A 300 7.36 -28.39 10.01
N VAL A 301 7.93 -27.55 10.84
CA VAL A 301 9.38 -27.37 10.97
C VAL A 301 9.95 -28.38 11.98
N GLU A 302 11.03 -29.05 11.62
CA GLU A 302 11.85 -29.82 12.57
C GLU A 302 12.58 -28.85 13.51
N LYS A 303 12.46 -29.09 14.84
CA LYS A 303 12.87 -28.11 15.85
C LYS A 303 13.92 -28.67 16.78
N ASP A 304 15.01 -27.96 16.92
CA ASP A 304 15.92 -28.04 18.06
C ASP A 304 15.72 -26.84 19.00
N SER A 305 16.47 -26.79 20.08
CA SER A 305 16.39 -25.73 21.09
C SER A 305 16.69 -24.32 20.53
N TYR A 306 17.36 -24.23 19.40
CA TYR A 306 17.86 -22.98 18.82
C TYR A 306 17.18 -22.61 17.50
N THR A 307 16.33 -23.49 16.95
CA THR A 307 15.69 -23.27 15.63
C THR A 307 14.92 -21.95 15.55
N MET A 308 14.16 -21.63 16.62
CA MET A 308 13.38 -20.40 16.65
C MET A 308 14.27 -19.16 16.70
N ASP A 309 15.34 -19.18 17.48
CA ASP A 309 16.25 -18.04 17.62
C ASP A 309 17.07 -17.78 16.36
N ARG A 310 17.53 -18.87 15.70
CA ARG A 310 18.20 -18.75 14.38
C ARG A 310 17.29 -18.11 13.35
N MET A 311 16.07 -18.63 13.21
CA MET A 311 15.14 -18.13 12.22
C MET A 311 14.71 -16.70 12.53
N ARG A 312 14.54 -16.35 13.81
CA ARG A 312 14.28 -14.97 14.23
C ARG A 312 15.40 -14.04 13.81
N LYS A 313 16.66 -14.41 14.06
CA LYS A 313 17.82 -13.60 13.68
C LYS A 313 17.94 -13.42 12.18
N GLU A 314 17.75 -14.48 11.39
CA GLU A 314 17.73 -14.41 9.92
C GLU A 314 16.65 -13.46 9.40
N LEU A 315 15.46 -13.48 10.01
CA LEU A 315 14.37 -12.57 9.65
C LEU A 315 14.64 -11.13 10.08
N GLU A 316 15.22 -10.90 11.25
CA GLU A 316 15.61 -9.55 11.71
C GLU A 316 16.68 -8.93 10.78
N GLU A 317 17.64 -9.73 10.31
CA GLU A 317 18.63 -9.27 9.34
C GLU A 317 18.00 -8.98 7.97
N SER A 318 17.10 -9.86 7.50
CA SER A 318 16.42 -9.73 6.20
C SER A 318 15.42 -8.58 6.17
N PHE A 319 14.72 -8.31 7.28
CA PHE A 319 13.77 -7.21 7.45
C PHE A 319 14.39 -6.03 8.23
N SER A 320 15.68 -5.74 8.03
CA SER A 320 16.38 -4.66 8.75
C SER A 320 15.73 -3.29 8.59
N PHE A 321 15.01 -3.03 7.49
CA PHE A 321 14.24 -1.80 7.26
C PHE A 321 12.97 -1.68 8.11
N MET A 322 12.49 -2.79 8.69
CA MET A 322 11.32 -2.83 9.56
C MET A 322 11.59 -3.59 10.87
N SER A 323 12.76 -3.35 11.46
CA SER A 323 13.19 -3.93 12.74
C SER A 323 12.24 -3.66 13.92
N TYR A 324 11.29 -2.73 13.74
CA TYR A 324 10.24 -2.43 14.71
C TYR A 324 9.10 -3.47 14.73
N ALA A 325 8.96 -4.29 13.67
CA ALA A 325 7.86 -5.23 13.54
C ALA A 325 8.09 -6.47 14.41
N PRO A 326 7.16 -6.83 15.32
CA PRO A 326 7.29 -8.04 16.13
C PRO A 326 7.18 -9.29 15.25
N ILE A 327 8.00 -10.30 15.56
CA ILE A 327 8.02 -11.58 14.87
C ILE A 327 7.31 -12.63 15.74
N LEU A 328 6.26 -13.25 15.19
CA LEU A 328 5.48 -14.30 15.82
C LEU A 328 5.58 -15.60 15.03
N PHE A 329 5.80 -16.72 15.72
CA PHE A 329 5.79 -18.06 15.14
C PHE A 329 4.43 -18.71 15.41
N ILE A 330 3.64 -18.96 14.35
CA ILE A 330 2.26 -19.45 14.42
C ILE A 330 2.05 -20.72 13.60
N SER A 331 0.95 -21.40 13.85
CA SER A 331 0.44 -22.41 12.93
C SER A 331 -1.05 -22.18 12.68
N ALA A 332 -1.37 -21.75 11.47
CA ALA A 332 -2.76 -21.61 11.02
C ALA A 332 -3.49 -22.98 10.97
N LYS A 333 -2.74 -24.08 10.79
CA LYS A 333 -3.30 -25.44 10.73
C LYS A 333 -3.74 -25.93 12.10
N THR A 334 -2.91 -25.75 13.13
CA THR A 334 -3.16 -26.27 14.49
C THR A 334 -3.83 -25.24 15.41
N GLY A 335 -3.85 -23.95 15.03
CA GLY A 335 -4.32 -22.87 15.89
C GLY A 335 -3.24 -22.37 16.88
N GLN A 336 -2.02 -22.89 16.79
CA GLN A 336 -0.96 -22.54 17.73
C GLN A 336 -0.64 -21.05 17.70
N ARG A 337 -0.71 -20.39 18.86
CA ARG A 337 -0.39 -18.97 19.11
C ARG A 337 -1.28 -17.97 18.35
N LEU A 338 -2.50 -18.33 17.95
CA LEU A 338 -3.44 -17.37 17.34
C LEU A 338 -3.93 -16.36 18.38
N ASP A 339 -4.17 -16.76 19.63
CA ASP A 339 -4.46 -15.82 20.72
C ASP A 339 -3.37 -14.74 20.84
N LYS A 340 -2.09 -15.14 20.73
CA LYS A 340 -0.97 -14.19 20.77
C LYS A 340 -0.94 -13.27 19.56
N LEU A 341 -1.39 -13.75 18.41
CA LEU A 341 -1.53 -12.91 17.20
C LEU A 341 -2.56 -11.81 17.44
N PHE A 342 -3.76 -12.12 17.95
CA PHE A 342 -4.79 -11.12 18.24
C PHE A 342 -4.33 -10.10 19.29
N GLU A 343 -3.71 -10.58 20.38
CA GLU A 343 -3.11 -9.71 21.40
C GLU A 343 -2.09 -8.75 20.78
N THR A 344 -1.24 -9.27 19.88
CA THR A 344 -0.22 -8.45 19.22
C THR A 344 -0.84 -7.46 18.23
N ILE A 345 -1.88 -7.84 17.47
CA ILE A 345 -2.61 -6.93 16.57
C ILE A 345 -3.17 -5.75 17.36
N HIS A 346 -3.87 -6.04 18.47
CA HIS A 346 -4.40 -4.97 19.33
C HIS A 346 -3.28 -4.08 19.88
N TYR A 347 -2.21 -4.69 20.39
CA TYR A 347 -1.07 -3.96 20.94
C TYR A 347 -0.42 -3.00 19.93
N VAL A 348 -0.14 -3.46 18.69
CA VAL A 348 0.50 -2.60 17.68
C VAL A 348 -0.45 -1.53 17.16
N ASP A 349 -1.78 -1.75 17.12
CA ASP A 349 -2.75 -0.71 16.78
C ASP A 349 -2.75 0.41 17.83
N VAL A 350 -2.72 0.05 19.11
CA VAL A 350 -2.58 1.02 20.22
C VAL A 350 -1.27 1.81 20.10
N GLN A 351 -0.15 1.11 19.84
CA GLN A 351 1.15 1.76 19.63
C GLN A 351 1.13 2.72 18.45
N ASN A 352 0.45 2.37 17.36
CA ASN A 352 0.32 3.19 16.16
C ASN A 352 -0.52 4.46 16.41
N GLY A 353 -1.48 4.39 17.31
CA GLY A 353 -2.31 5.52 17.74
C GLY A 353 -1.71 6.37 18.88
N THR A 354 -0.56 5.98 19.43
CA THR A 354 0.01 6.63 20.62
C THR A 354 0.40 8.08 20.33
N ARG A 355 -0.08 9.01 21.18
CA ARG A 355 0.29 10.43 21.17
C ARG A 355 1.32 10.70 22.26
N ILE A 356 2.48 11.21 21.88
CA ILE A 356 3.57 11.55 22.80
C ILE A 356 3.56 13.06 23.03
N PRO A 357 3.53 13.54 24.30
CA PRO A 357 3.56 14.95 24.63
C PRO A 357 4.84 15.62 24.11
N THR A 358 4.72 16.84 23.55
CA THR A 358 5.85 17.60 22.98
C THR A 358 6.93 17.84 24.03
N GLY A 359 6.58 18.06 25.29
CA GLY A 359 7.57 18.21 26.39
C GLY A 359 8.46 16.99 26.55
N ALA A 360 7.85 15.78 26.62
CA ALA A 360 8.59 14.51 26.75
C ALA A 360 9.51 14.23 25.54
N LEU A 361 9.04 14.58 24.32
CA LEU A 361 9.86 14.48 23.10
C LEU A 361 11.10 15.38 23.18
N ASN A 362 10.94 16.62 23.65
CA ASN A 362 12.06 17.58 23.72
C ASN A 362 13.02 17.28 24.86
N GLU A 363 12.56 16.70 25.98
CA GLU A 363 13.45 16.18 27.02
C GLU A 363 14.27 14.99 26.50
N MET A 364 13.67 14.07 25.77
CA MET A 364 14.37 12.98 25.11
C MET A 364 15.38 13.54 24.09
N LEU A 365 14.99 14.49 23.26
CA LEU A 365 15.86 15.11 22.26
C LEU A 365 17.09 15.79 22.91
N ALA A 366 16.90 16.50 24.02
CA ALA A 366 18.00 17.13 24.76
C ALA A 366 19.00 16.09 25.28
N ARG A 367 18.53 14.97 25.84
CA ARG A 367 19.38 13.85 26.26
C ARG A 367 20.10 13.20 25.08
N ALA A 368 19.39 12.97 23.98
CA ALA A 368 19.92 12.34 22.77
C ALA A 368 21.03 13.18 22.14
N THR A 369 20.82 14.50 21.97
CA THR A 369 21.81 15.42 21.39
C THR A 369 23.00 15.67 22.30
N ALA A 370 22.84 15.54 23.61
CA ALA A 370 23.96 15.60 24.57
C ALA A 370 24.81 14.31 24.50
N ARG A 371 24.20 13.15 24.28
CA ARG A 371 24.88 11.85 24.19
C ARG A 371 25.65 11.67 22.88
N VAL A 372 24.99 11.98 21.76
CA VAL A 372 25.57 11.93 20.41
C VAL A 372 25.41 13.31 19.78
N GLN A 373 26.52 14.01 19.66
CA GLN A 373 26.49 15.36 19.12
C GLN A 373 26.02 15.38 17.66
N PRO A 374 25.15 16.36 17.30
CA PRO A 374 24.71 16.52 15.92
C PRO A 374 25.86 16.71 14.93
N PRO A 375 25.75 16.19 13.70
CA PRO A 375 26.80 16.29 12.69
C PRO A 375 27.11 17.72 12.30
N SER A 376 28.30 17.91 11.77
CA SER A 376 28.76 19.20 11.22
C SER A 376 29.33 18.99 9.81
N ASP A 377 29.08 19.93 8.91
CA ASP A 377 29.68 20.01 7.59
C ASP A 377 30.16 21.41 7.30
N LYS A 378 31.40 21.54 6.77
CA LYS A 378 32.04 22.81 6.39
C LYS A 378 31.96 23.90 7.49
N GLY A 379 32.17 23.50 8.76
CA GLY A 379 32.13 24.41 9.90
C GLY A 379 30.74 24.81 10.38
N LYS A 380 29.69 24.35 9.74
CA LYS A 380 28.31 24.52 10.18
C LYS A 380 27.82 23.25 10.88
N ARG A 381 27.31 23.40 12.10
CA ARG A 381 26.79 22.30 12.89
C ARG A 381 25.27 22.23 12.79
N LEU A 382 24.75 21.02 12.68
CA LEU A 382 23.30 20.78 12.80
C LEU A 382 22.84 21.22 14.19
N LYS A 383 21.77 22.02 14.23
CA LYS A 383 21.06 22.36 15.44
C LYS A 383 19.60 21.96 15.27
N ILE A 384 19.12 21.10 16.14
CA ILE A 384 17.69 20.72 16.23
C ILE A 384 17.11 21.59 17.33
N PHE A 385 16.16 22.46 16.99
CA PHE A 385 15.56 23.40 17.94
C PHE A 385 14.53 22.72 18.82
N TYR A 386 13.64 21.95 18.19
CA TYR A 386 12.64 21.14 18.87
C TYR A 386 12.05 20.08 17.94
N ILE A 387 11.34 19.12 18.54
CA ILE A 387 10.62 18.06 17.87
C ILE A 387 9.18 18.04 18.37
N THR A 388 8.24 17.78 17.50
CA THR A 388 6.81 17.59 17.83
C THR A 388 6.22 16.44 17.04
N GLN A 389 5.17 15.82 17.56
CA GLN A 389 4.40 14.82 16.84
C GLN A 389 3.22 15.51 16.13
N SER A 390 3.21 15.49 14.79
CA SER A 390 2.16 16.11 13.98
C SER A 390 0.93 15.21 13.84
N SER A 391 1.12 13.90 13.69
CA SER A 391 0.03 12.93 13.52
C SER A 391 0.36 11.59 14.18
N THR A 392 -0.68 10.77 14.32
CA THR A 392 -0.62 9.35 14.65
C THR A 392 -1.08 8.54 13.42
N ARG A 393 -0.85 7.22 13.44
CA ARG A 393 -1.32 6.28 12.41
C ARG A 393 -0.92 6.63 10.96
N PRO A 394 0.40 6.76 10.65
CA PRO A 394 1.55 6.43 11.48
C PRO A 394 2.03 7.61 12.35
N PRO A 395 2.75 7.34 13.46
CA PRO A 395 3.43 8.36 14.24
C PRO A 395 4.38 9.18 13.36
N THR A 396 4.05 10.46 13.17
CA THR A 396 4.80 11.38 12.33
C THR A 396 5.36 12.50 13.19
N PHE A 397 6.67 12.66 13.15
CA PHE A 397 7.39 13.66 13.94
C PHE A 397 7.96 14.74 13.02
N VAL A 398 7.91 15.99 13.46
CA VAL A 398 8.50 17.15 12.76
C VAL A 398 9.66 17.65 13.58
N CYS A 399 10.86 17.58 13.02
CA CYS A 399 12.07 18.15 13.58
C CYS A 399 12.34 19.52 12.96
N PHE A 400 12.44 20.55 13.79
CA PHE A 400 12.80 21.90 13.33
C PHE A 400 14.30 22.12 13.52
N VAL A 401 14.99 22.40 12.42
CA VAL A 401 16.45 22.48 12.34
C VAL A 401 16.91 23.81 11.77
N ASN A 402 18.19 24.14 11.97
CA ASN A 402 18.81 25.31 11.36
C ASN A 402 19.09 25.14 9.86
N GLN A 403 19.38 23.90 9.39
CA GLN A 403 19.68 23.61 8.00
C GLN A 403 19.37 22.14 7.71
N ARG A 404 18.44 21.89 6.79
CA ARG A 404 17.95 20.54 6.42
C ARG A 404 19.07 19.66 5.86
N ALA A 405 19.94 20.22 5.03
CA ALA A 405 21.05 19.50 4.41
C ALA A 405 22.04 18.87 5.42
N LEU A 406 22.08 19.34 6.67
CA LEU A 406 22.91 18.79 7.73
C LEU A 406 22.26 17.62 8.47
N PHE A 407 20.94 17.42 8.30
CA PHE A 407 20.22 16.33 8.95
C PHE A 407 20.34 15.05 8.13
N HIS A 408 21.52 14.42 8.20
CA HIS A 408 21.83 13.21 7.45
C HIS A 408 21.02 12.00 7.95
N PHE A 409 20.72 11.06 7.07
CA PHE A 409 19.96 9.83 7.32
C PHE A 409 20.46 9.06 8.57
N SER A 410 21.75 8.95 8.77
CA SER A 410 22.31 8.26 9.94
C SER A 410 21.91 8.91 11.27
N TYR A 411 21.84 10.25 11.31
CA TYR A 411 21.43 10.97 12.52
C TYR A 411 19.92 10.95 12.70
N GLN A 412 19.16 11.00 11.62
CA GLN A 412 17.71 10.77 11.63
C GLN A 412 17.39 9.41 12.26
N ARG A 413 18.05 8.35 11.76
CA ARG A 413 17.88 6.99 12.29
C ARG A 413 18.26 6.88 13.77
N TYR A 414 19.28 7.61 14.21
CA TYR A 414 19.63 7.70 15.61
C TYR A 414 18.50 8.31 16.46
N ILE A 415 17.90 9.42 16.02
CA ILE A 415 16.79 10.07 16.72
C ILE A 415 15.54 9.14 16.71
N GLU A 416 15.22 8.47 15.61
CA GLU A 416 14.15 7.48 15.54
C GLU A 416 14.35 6.35 16.55
N ASN A 417 15.57 5.83 16.68
CA ASN A 417 15.90 4.81 17.67
C ASN A 417 15.71 5.34 19.09
N GLN A 418 16.09 6.60 19.36
CA GLN A 418 15.88 7.22 20.67
C GLN A 418 14.39 7.40 20.99
N ILE A 419 13.55 7.72 19.99
CA ILE A 419 12.09 7.76 20.17
C ILE A 419 11.59 6.37 20.54
N ARG A 420 12.01 5.30 19.84
CA ARG A 420 11.61 3.93 20.14
C ARG A 420 12.07 3.46 21.53
N GLU A 421 13.30 3.74 21.89
CA GLU A 421 13.87 3.37 23.20
C GLU A 421 13.10 4.00 24.38
N ASN A 422 12.63 5.25 24.21
CA ASN A 422 11.96 5.99 25.28
C ASN A 422 10.43 5.79 25.30
N PHE A 423 9.81 5.56 24.13
CA PHE A 423 8.34 5.58 24.01
C PHE A 423 7.75 4.30 23.40
N GLY A 424 8.56 3.31 23.03
CA GLY A 424 8.13 2.05 22.44
C GLY A 424 7.85 2.19 20.95
N LEU A 425 6.59 2.34 20.52
CA LEU A 425 6.12 2.36 19.14
C LEU A 425 6.45 1.04 18.41
N THR A 426 6.33 -0.07 19.11
CA THR A 426 6.53 -1.42 18.56
C THR A 426 5.48 -1.70 17.48
N GLY A 427 5.89 -2.33 16.39
CA GLY A 427 5.01 -2.70 15.28
C GLY A 427 4.61 -1.54 14.37
N THR A 428 5.06 -0.30 14.63
CA THR A 428 4.66 0.86 13.84
C THR A 428 5.86 1.58 13.24
N PRO A 429 5.81 1.97 11.94
CA PRO A 429 6.82 2.80 11.32
C PRO A 429 6.77 4.22 11.90
N ILE A 430 7.92 4.87 11.96
CA ILE A 430 8.03 6.28 12.32
C ILE A 430 8.28 7.08 11.05
N ARG A 431 7.49 8.13 10.83
CA ARG A 431 7.77 9.14 9.81
C ARG A 431 8.44 10.36 10.44
N MET A 432 9.56 10.79 9.88
CA MET A 432 10.26 11.98 10.35
C MET A 432 10.33 13.03 9.26
N LEU A 433 9.74 14.19 9.52
CA LEU A 433 9.76 15.37 8.65
C LEU A 433 10.76 16.39 9.20
N VAL A 434 11.58 16.94 8.33
CA VAL A 434 12.57 17.96 8.71
C VAL A 434 12.18 19.30 8.10
N ARG A 435 12.04 20.33 8.95
CA ARG A 435 11.76 21.72 8.52
C ARG A 435 12.82 22.67 9.00
N GLU A 436 13.19 23.64 8.18
CA GLU A 436 14.09 24.70 8.58
C GLU A 436 13.33 25.74 9.43
N HIS A 437 14.01 26.20 10.51
CA HIS A 437 13.44 27.23 11.36
C HIS A 437 13.57 28.59 10.67
N GLY A 438 12.48 29.16 10.20
CA GLY A 438 12.46 30.40 9.43
C GLY A 438 11.75 30.28 8.08
N ASP A 439 11.49 29.08 7.56
CA ASP A 439 10.55 28.88 6.47
C ASP A 439 9.11 29.13 6.97
N GLY A 440 8.80 30.41 7.11
CA GLY A 440 7.45 30.89 7.31
C GLY A 440 6.63 30.61 6.07
N SER A 441 6.14 29.38 5.90
CA SER A 441 4.96 29.14 5.09
C SER A 441 3.76 29.59 5.92
N ALA A 442 3.50 30.87 5.84
CA ALA A 442 2.20 31.42 6.11
C ALA A 442 1.17 30.75 5.19
N ARG A 443 0.10 30.27 5.81
CA ARG A 443 -1.29 30.13 5.32
C ARG A 443 -1.57 28.96 4.40
#